data_04c29fa2a93362701e64b9b9cf9d71ae
#
_entry.id   04c29fa2a93362701e64b9b9cf9d71ae
#
_cell.length_a   1.000
_cell.length_b   1.000
_cell.length_c   1.000
_cell.angle_alpha   90.00
_cell.angle_beta   90.00
_cell.angle_gamma   90.00
#
_symmetry.space_group_name_H-M   'P 1'
#
loop_
_entity.id
_entity.type
_entity.pdbx_description
1 polymer ?
#
loop_
_entity_poly.entity_id
_entity_poly.type
_entity_poly.pdbx_seq_one_letter_code
_entity_poly.pdbx_strand_id
1 'polypeptide(L)'
;LMQTLAVEAGIGIIFISHNLRVIAQICDRVMVMYAGKCVESATVDGIFSEPRHPYTLGLLLALPQGKWHGELKAVEGQPPDLFDLPRGCAFNPRCKWAMRICGSRVPMVTNVGESHQFTCWLAKLEGL
;
A
#
# COMPACT_ATOMS: atom_id res chain seq x y z
N LEU A 1 18.67 0.36 -17.58
CA LEU A 1 19.82 -0.49 -17.25
C LEU A 1 19.41 -1.67 -16.36
N MET A 2 18.82 -1.48 -15.16
CA MET A 2 18.42 -2.60 -14.26
C MET A 2 17.41 -3.55 -14.88
N GLN A 3 16.36 -3.04 -15.50
CA GLN A 3 15.36 -3.87 -16.19
C GLN A 3 15.98 -4.66 -17.36
N THR A 4 16.85 -4.03 -18.15
CA THR A 4 17.55 -4.69 -19.25
C THR A 4 18.42 -5.85 -18.73
N LEU A 5 19.18 -5.60 -17.67
CA LEU A 5 20.01 -6.63 -17.04
C LEU A 5 19.19 -7.78 -16.47
N ALA A 6 18.05 -7.49 -15.85
CA ALA A 6 17.14 -8.51 -15.31
C ALA A 6 16.62 -9.44 -16.42
N VAL A 7 16.18 -8.86 -17.53
CA VAL A 7 15.68 -9.63 -18.69
C VAL A 7 16.79 -10.45 -19.32
N GLU A 8 17.96 -9.84 -19.60
CA GLU A 8 19.10 -10.51 -20.24
C GLU A 8 19.66 -11.66 -19.38
N ALA A 9 19.73 -11.45 -18.07
CA ALA A 9 20.24 -12.46 -17.14
C ALA A 9 19.17 -13.46 -16.66
N GLY A 10 17.89 -13.26 -16.98
CA GLY A 10 16.77 -14.10 -16.52
C GLY A 10 16.59 -14.10 -15.00
N ILE A 11 16.86 -12.98 -14.33
CA ILE A 11 16.79 -12.85 -12.88
C ILE A 11 15.61 -11.98 -12.43
N GLY A 12 15.03 -12.32 -11.27
CA GLY A 12 14.08 -11.45 -10.58
C GLY A 12 14.82 -10.45 -9.69
N ILE A 13 14.36 -9.20 -9.66
CA ILE A 13 14.92 -8.15 -8.80
C ILE A 13 13.88 -7.76 -7.76
N ILE A 14 14.27 -7.78 -6.49
CA ILE A 14 13.49 -7.15 -5.40
C ILE A 14 14.08 -5.77 -5.14
N PHE A 15 13.26 -4.74 -5.37
CA PHE A 15 13.65 -3.35 -5.18
C PHE A 15 12.90 -2.73 -4.01
N ILE A 16 13.62 -2.26 -2.99
CA ILE A 16 13.04 -1.65 -1.79
C ILE A 16 13.28 -0.14 -1.85
N SER A 17 12.20 0.63 -1.83
CA SER A 17 12.25 2.09 -1.87
C SER A 17 11.03 2.71 -1.22
N HIS A 18 11.17 3.91 -0.70
CA HIS A 18 10.05 4.78 -0.31
C HIS A 18 9.61 5.73 -1.44
N ASN A 19 10.30 5.73 -2.57
CA ASN A 19 9.98 6.57 -3.71
C ASN A 19 9.05 5.85 -4.69
N LEU A 20 7.75 6.11 -4.55
CA LEU A 20 6.71 5.48 -5.39
C LEU A 20 6.86 5.80 -6.89
N ARG A 21 7.43 6.97 -7.26
CA ARG A 21 7.67 7.30 -8.67
C ARG A 21 8.72 6.40 -9.30
N VAL A 22 9.78 6.09 -8.57
CA VAL A 22 10.81 5.15 -9.03
C VAL A 22 10.22 3.76 -9.16
N ILE A 23 9.45 3.32 -8.14
CA ILE A 23 8.76 2.02 -8.19
C ILE A 23 7.84 1.93 -9.42
N ALA A 24 7.07 2.97 -9.71
CA ALA A 24 6.18 3.01 -10.87
C ALA A 24 6.91 2.86 -12.22
N GLN A 25 8.17 3.26 -12.29
CA GLN A 25 8.95 3.22 -13.52
C GLN A 25 9.69 1.90 -13.76
N ILE A 26 10.06 1.20 -12.70
CA ILE A 26 10.99 0.07 -12.81
C ILE A 26 10.41 -1.28 -12.36
N CYS A 27 9.31 -1.29 -11.61
CA CYS A 27 8.72 -2.52 -11.07
C CYS A 27 7.50 -2.96 -11.88
N ASP A 28 7.28 -4.28 -11.97
CA ASP A 28 6.06 -4.86 -12.54
C ASP A 28 4.98 -5.01 -11.47
N ARG A 29 5.40 -5.32 -10.25
CA ARG A 29 4.53 -5.54 -9.08
C ARG A 29 5.02 -4.73 -7.90
N VAL A 30 4.09 -4.37 -7.04
CA VAL A 30 4.36 -3.62 -5.80
C VAL A 30 3.80 -4.38 -4.62
N MET A 31 4.58 -4.41 -3.54
CA MET A 31 4.14 -4.85 -2.23
C MET A 31 4.27 -3.66 -1.26
N VAL A 32 3.15 -3.16 -0.78
CA VAL A 32 3.12 -2.07 0.19
C VAL A 32 3.21 -2.65 1.59
N MET A 33 4.17 -2.18 2.37
CA MET A 33 4.41 -2.66 3.74
C MET A 33 4.11 -1.57 4.76
N TYR A 34 3.48 -1.95 5.86
CA TYR A 34 3.25 -1.11 7.02
C TYR A 34 3.50 -1.88 8.31
N ALA A 35 4.30 -1.31 9.21
CA ALA A 35 4.66 -1.93 10.50
C ALA A 35 5.12 -3.41 10.35
N GLY A 36 6.00 -3.68 9.37
CA GLY A 36 6.56 -5.01 9.12
C GLY A 36 5.63 -6.01 8.43
N LYS A 37 4.42 -5.60 8.04
CA LYS A 37 3.44 -6.46 7.36
C LYS A 37 3.10 -5.95 5.97
N CYS A 38 2.88 -6.87 5.02
CA CYS A 38 2.32 -6.52 3.73
C CYS A 38 0.84 -6.16 3.92
N VAL A 39 0.46 -4.94 3.54
CA VAL A 39 -0.91 -4.46 3.63
C VAL A 39 -1.63 -4.49 2.29
N GLU A 40 -0.90 -4.41 1.19
CA GLU A 40 -1.43 -4.50 -0.16
C GLU A 40 -0.36 -4.96 -1.14
N SER A 41 -0.72 -5.78 -2.12
CA SER A 41 0.16 -6.23 -3.20
C SER A 41 -0.62 -6.36 -4.50
N ALA A 42 -0.12 -5.74 -5.57
CA ALA A 42 -0.71 -5.81 -6.89
C ALA A 42 0.32 -5.50 -7.98
N THR A 43 -0.11 -5.49 -9.24
CA THR A 43 0.66 -4.86 -10.31
C THR A 43 0.82 -3.36 -10.03
N VAL A 44 1.83 -2.72 -10.62
CA VAL A 44 2.00 -1.26 -10.52
C VAL A 44 0.70 -0.54 -10.89
N ASP A 45 0.11 -0.88 -12.03
CA ASP A 45 -1.15 -0.28 -12.47
C ASP A 45 -2.28 -0.48 -11.45
N GLY A 46 -2.39 -1.66 -10.86
CA GLY A 46 -3.40 -1.95 -9.82
C GLY A 46 -3.24 -1.06 -8.59
N ILE A 47 -2.01 -0.90 -8.08
CA ILE A 47 -1.73 -0.02 -6.95
C ILE A 47 -2.06 1.44 -7.27
N PHE A 48 -1.65 1.93 -8.44
CA PHE A 48 -1.79 3.35 -8.80
C PHE A 48 -3.17 3.73 -9.32
N SER A 49 -3.95 2.79 -9.87
CA SER A 49 -5.30 3.07 -10.38
C SER A 49 -6.41 2.76 -9.38
N GLU A 50 -6.25 1.71 -8.58
CA GLU A 50 -7.30 1.20 -7.70
C GLU A 50 -6.74 0.70 -6.36
N PRO A 51 -6.13 1.59 -5.53
CA PRO A 51 -5.63 1.21 -4.22
C PRO A 51 -6.79 0.71 -3.33
N ARG A 52 -6.55 -0.35 -2.58
CA ARG A 52 -7.55 -1.01 -1.73
C ARG A 52 -7.29 -0.79 -0.24
N HIS A 53 -6.07 -0.49 0.15
CA HIS A 53 -5.74 -0.23 1.54
C HIS A 53 -5.62 1.28 1.80
N PRO A 54 -6.23 1.82 2.87
CA PRO A 54 -6.18 3.25 3.19
C PRO A 54 -4.76 3.84 3.31
N TYR A 55 -3.79 3.06 3.76
CA TYR A 55 -2.40 3.48 3.80
C TYR A 55 -1.81 3.68 2.39
N THR A 56 -2.05 2.74 1.48
CA THR A 56 -1.62 2.85 0.08
C THR A 56 -2.19 4.11 -0.56
N LEU A 57 -3.49 4.34 -0.37
CA LEU A 57 -4.12 5.56 -0.83
C LEU A 57 -3.46 6.81 -0.25
N GLY A 58 -3.20 6.84 1.06
CA GLY A 58 -2.51 7.95 1.71
C GLY A 58 -1.13 8.24 1.11
N LEU A 59 -0.37 7.19 0.76
CA LEU A 59 0.92 7.33 0.09
C LEU A 59 0.77 7.94 -1.32
N LEU A 60 -0.24 7.52 -2.08
CA LEU A 60 -0.51 8.03 -3.42
C LEU A 60 -0.98 9.49 -3.40
N LEU A 61 -1.83 9.86 -2.43
CA LEU A 61 -2.29 11.23 -2.22
C LEU A 61 -1.15 12.19 -1.82
N ALA A 62 -0.11 11.68 -1.20
CA ALA A 62 1.08 12.46 -0.85
C ALA A 62 2.03 12.71 -2.04
N LEU A 63 1.78 12.08 -3.21
CA LEU A 63 2.60 12.31 -4.40
C LEU A 63 2.26 13.67 -5.04
N PRO A 64 3.24 14.55 -5.27
CA PRO A 64 3.03 15.77 -6.05
C PRO A 64 2.59 15.39 -7.48
N GLN A 65 1.52 15.99 -7.98
CA GLN A 65 1.01 15.80 -9.36
C GLN A 65 0.52 14.38 -9.71
N GLY A 66 0.01 13.61 -8.75
CA GLY A 66 -0.66 12.34 -9.03
C GLY A 66 -2.06 12.53 -9.65
N LYS A 67 -2.64 11.44 -10.20
CA LYS A 67 -4.04 11.39 -10.68
C LYS A 67 -5.08 11.77 -9.61
N TRP A 68 -4.70 11.72 -8.37
CA TRP A 68 -5.51 12.00 -7.21
C TRP A 68 -5.43 13.50 -6.89
N HIS A 69 -6.29 14.29 -7.52
CA HIS A 69 -6.41 15.73 -7.26
C HIS A 69 -7.15 15.98 -5.93
N GLY A 70 -6.44 15.80 -4.83
CA GLY A 70 -6.89 16.22 -3.51
C GLY A 70 -5.82 17.11 -2.86
N GLU A 71 -6.18 17.86 -1.82
CA GLU A 71 -5.16 18.51 -0.99
C GLU A 71 -4.11 17.48 -0.60
N LEU A 72 -2.83 17.80 -0.82
CA LEU A 72 -1.68 17.00 -0.40
C LEU A 72 -1.76 16.76 1.12
N LYS A 73 -2.46 15.70 1.52
CA LYS A 73 -2.56 15.31 2.92
C LYS A 73 -1.64 14.12 3.12
N ALA A 74 -0.47 14.44 3.65
CA ALA A 74 0.39 13.38 4.21
C ALA A 74 -0.43 12.50 5.18
N VAL A 75 -0.07 11.24 5.26
CA VAL A 75 -0.69 10.33 6.24
C VAL A 75 -0.44 10.87 7.64
N GLU A 76 -1.48 11.44 8.26
CA GLU A 76 -1.40 12.08 9.57
C GLU A 76 -0.98 11.10 10.66
N GLY A 77 -0.40 11.63 11.75
CA GLY A 77 0.02 10.87 12.92
C GLY A 77 1.38 10.19 12.78
N GLN A 78 1.88 9.68 13.90
CA GLN A 78 3.17 8.97 13.97
C GLN A 78 2.99 7.49 13.60
N PRO A 79 4.01 6.86 12.97
CA PRO A 79 4.05 5.41 12.85
C PRO A 79 3.92 4.75 14.22
N PRO A 80 3.30 3.57 14.34
CA PRO A 80 3.20 2.87 15.61
C PRO A 80 4.58 2.43 16.09
N ASP A 81 4.72 2.32 17.41
CA ASP A 81 5.86 1.62 17.99
C ASP A 81 5.80 0.14 17.57
N LEU A 82 6.88 -0.36 16.98
CA LEU A 82 6.95 -1.76 16.54
C LEU A 82 6.96 -2.76 17.71
N PHE A 83 7.30 -2.29 18.91
CA PHE A 83 7.27 -3.10 20.13
C PHE A 83 5.90 -3.10 20.82
N ASP A 84 5.02 -2.15 20.46
CA ASP A 84 3.66 -2.04 21.01
C ASP A 84 2.65 -1.81 19.89
N LEU A 85 2.50 -2.81 19.02
CA LEU A 85 1.55 -2.75 17.91
C LEU A 85 0.11 -2.92 18.39
N PRO A 86 -0.86 -2.22 17.77
CA PRO A 86 -2.28 -2.47 18.01
C PRO A 86 -2.64 -3.94 17.83
N ARG A 87 -3.55 -4.46 18.66
CA ARG A 87 -4.01 -5.86 18.59
C ARG A 87 -4.68 -6.23 17.26
N GLY A 88 -5.29 -5.26 16.60
CA GLY A 88 -5.95 -5.41 15.32
C GLY A 88 -5.11 -4.93 14.14
N CYS A 89 -5.71 -4.14 13.27
CA CYS A 89 -5.02 -3.51 12.15
C CYS A 89 -3.97 -2.51 12.66
N ALA A 90 -2.71 -2.68 12.31
CA ALA A 90 -1.64 -1.79 12.74
C ALA A 90 -1.82 -0.33 12.27
N PHE A 91 -2.51 -0.14 11.15
CA PHE A 91 -2.81 1.20 10.62
C PHE A 91 -4.04 1.86 11.28
N ASN A 92 -4.82 1.12 12.08
CA ASN A 92 -6.05 1.62 12.72
C ASN A 92 -5.92 3.01 13.37
N PRO A 93 -4.88 3.34 14.16
CA PRO A 93 -4.79 4.65 14.83
C PRO A 93 -4.67 5.85 13.88
N ARG A 94 -4.27 5.61 12.64
CA ARG A 94 -4.05 6.64 11.60
C ARG A 94 -5.06 6.57 10.46
N CYS A 95 -5.95 5.58 10.50
CA CYS A 95 -6.91 5.30 9.44
C CYS A 95 -8.14 6.19 9.58
N LYS A 96 -8.44 7.02 8.58
CA LYS A 96 -9.64 7.88 8.54
C LYS A 96 -10.94 7.07 8.43
N TRP A 97 -10.86 5.83 7.94
CA TRP A 97 -11.99 4.90 7.80
C TRP A 97 -11.95 3.79 8.86
N ALA A 98 -11.28 4.03 9.97
CA ALA A 98 -11.18 3.04 11.03
C ALA A 98 -12.58 2.68 11.60
N MET A 99 -12.84 1.39 11.65
CA MET A 99 -14.04 0.81 12.27
C MET A 99 -13.68 0.18 13.62
N ARG A 100 -14.67 -0.05 14.48
CA ARG A 100 -14.46 -0.68 15.79
C ARG A 100 -13.72 -2.03 15.69
N ILE A 101 -13.98 -2.83 14.65
CA ILE A 101 -13.33 -4.10 14.41
C ILE A 101 -11.83 -3.94 14.14
N CYS A 102 -11.41 -2.83 13.52
CA CYS A 102 -10.00 -2.58 13.19
C CYS A 102 -9.09 -2.49 14.42
N GLY A 103 -9.63 -2.09 15.57
CA GLY A 103 -8.86 -2.04 16.82
C GLY A 103 -8.68 -3.39 17.51
N SER A 104 -9.53 -4.38 17.21
CA SER A 104 -9.58 -5.64 17.93
C SER A 104 -9.15 -6.86 17.12
N ARG A 105 -9.28 -6.83 15.81
CA ARG A 105 -9.00 -7.97 14.92
C ARG A 105 -8.16 -7.56 13.73
N VAL A 106 -7.18 -8.41 13.41
CA VAL A 106 -6.38 -8.29 12.20
C VAL A 106 -7.23 -8.71 10.99
N PRO A 107 -7.33 -7.89 9.94
CA PRO A 107 -8.04 -8.29 8.74
C PRO A 107 -7.32 -9.45 8.03
N MET A 108 -8.08 -10.36 7.45
CA MET A 108 -7.54 -11.40 6.59
C MET A 108 -7.17 -10.84 5.22
N VAL A 109 -6.34 -11.58 4.50
CA VAL A 109 -6.01 -11.26 3.11
C VAL A 109 -7.26 -11.43 2.25
N THR A 110 -7.61 -10.38 1.53
CA THR A 110 -8.67 -10.38 0.52
C THR A 110 -8.04 -10.33 -0.87
N ASN A 111 -8.52 -11.18 -1.77
CA ASN A 111 -8.09 -11.20 -3.16
C ASN A 111 -9.12 -10.51 -4.04
N VAL A 112 -8.66 -9.65 -4.95
CA VAL A 112 -9.47 -9.04 -6.00
C VAL A 112 -8.83 -9.40 -7.34
N GLY A 113 -9.52 -10.24 -8.11
CA GLY A 113 -8.93 -10.82 -9.31
C GLY A 113 -7.73 -11.72 -8.99
N GLU A 114 -6.87 -11.94 -9.98
CA GLU A 114 -5.77 -12.89 -9.88
C GLU A 114 -4.49 -12.31 -9.26
N SER A 115 -4.35 -10.99 -9.23
CA SER A 115 -3.06 -10.36 -8.93
C SER A 115 -3.10 -9.25 -7.87
N HIS A 116 -4.26 -8.92 -7.31
CA HIS A 116 -4.42 -7.86 -6.32
C HIS A 116 -4.89 -8.42 -4.99
N GLN A 117 -4.07 -8.24 -3.96
CA GLN A 117 -4.32 -8.69 -2.59
C GLN A 117 -4.20 -7.53 -1.62
N PHE A 118 -5.04 -7.50 -0.59
CA PHE A 118 -4.95 -6.49 0.46
C PHE A 118 -5.48 -7.02 1.79
N THR A 119 -5.08 -6.37 2.89
CA THR A 119 -5.50 -6.70 4.26
C THR A 119 -6.26 -5.52 4.87
N CYS A 120 -7.53 -5.41 4.54
CA CYS A 120 -8.41 -4.38 5.09
C CYS A 120 -9.82 -4.93 5.28
N TRP A 121 -10.53 -4.44 6.28
CA TRP A 121 -11.95 -4.75 6.48
C TRP A 121 -12.88 -4.04 5.49
N LEU A 122 -12.40 -2.98 4.86
CA LEU A 122 -13.12 -2.29 3.78
C LEU A 122 -12.94 -3.09 2.49
N ALA A 123 -14.04 -3.54 1.89
CA ALA A 123 -14.00 -4.25 0.61
C ALA A 123 -13.62 -3.33 -0.56
N LYS A 124 -13.93 -2.04 -0.44
CA LYS A 124 -13.65 -0.99 -1.41
C LYS A 124 -13.51 0.34 -0.68
N LEU A 125 -12.58 1.16 -1.13
CA LEU A 125 -12.50 2.57 -0.71
C LEU A 125 -13.52 3.34 -1.52
N GLU A 126 -14.71 3.57 -0.94
CA GLU A 126 -15.76 4.33 -1.58
C GLU A 126 -15.48 5.83 -1.50
N GLY A 127 -15.79 6.57 -2.56
CA GLY A 127 -15.69 8.03 -2.58
C GLY A 127 -14.38 8.60 -3.13
N LEU A 128 -13.65 7.81 -3.94
CA LEU A 128 -12.46 8.29 -4.66
C LEU A 128 -12.76 8.42 -6.15
#